data_d0229306463fe980d508a171714c3312
#
_entry.id   d0229306463fe980d508a171714c3312
#
_cell.length_a   1.000
_cell.length_b   1.000
_cell.length_c   1.000
_cell.angle_alpha   90.00
_cell.angle_beta   90.00
_cell.angle_gamma   90.00
#
_symmetry.space_group_name_H-M   'P 1'
#
loop_
_entity.id
_entity.type
_entity.pdbx_description
1 polymer ?
#
loop_
_entity_poly.entity_id
_entity_poly.type
_entity_poly.pdbx_seq_one_letter_code
_entity_poly.pdbx_strand_id
1 'polypeptide(L)'
;KTVSVTKGFVVSCGGFKVLPDYGINDIPADYAGVVLIGGMSWFTPGAELVVPLVEDAIRNKKLVAGICNASVFLGMYGFLNEVNHTSNGLDYLKEYGGAGYKGECHYVDKPAVRDGNIVTANGFSALEFTREILYALGADTPKKIEKSYRMNKTGVWEAPEIE
;
A
#
# COMPACT_ATOMS: atom_id res chain seq x y z
N LYS A 1 -5.69 12.29 -2.45
CA LYS A 1 -5.05 12.85 -3.63
C LYS A 1 -4.41 11.74 -4.45
N THR A 2 -4.35 11.91 -5.77
CA THR A 2 -3.77 10.95 -6.72
C THR A 2 -2.46 11.47 -7.27
N VAL A 3 -1.50 10.56 -7.43
CA VAL A 3 -0.16 10.85 -7.94
C VAL A 3 0.16 9.88 -9.08
N SER A 4 0.82 10.36 -10.11
CA SER A 4 1.42 9.52 -11.16
C SER A 4 2.85 10.00 -11.44
N VAL A 5 3.62 9.17 -12.14
CA VAL A 5 4.98 9.53 -12.57
C VAL A 5 4.98 10.84 -13.38
N THR A 6 3.92 11.07 -14.15
CA THR A 6 3.73 12.32 -14.92
C THR A 6 2.37 12.95 -14.58
N LYS A 7 2.22 14.25 -14.85
CA LYS A 7 0.92 14.96 -14.74
C LYS A 7 -0.05 14.67 -15.90
N GLY A 8 0.36 13.87 -16.88
CA GLY A 8 -0.50 13.49 -17.99
C GLY A 8 -1.62 12.54 -17.60
N PHE A 9 -2.60 12.36 -18.47
CA PHE A 9 -3.63 11.35 -18.28
C PHE A 9 -3.00 9.95 -18.20
N VAL A 10 -3.46 9.18 -17.21
CA VAL A 10 -3.20 7.75 -17.09
C VAL A 10 -4.49 6.98 -17.36
N VAL A 11 -4.36 5.75 -17.87
CA VAL A 11 -5.52 4.90 -18.13
C VAL A 11 -5.52 3.78 -17.09
N SER A 12 -6.61 3.64 -16.36
CA SER A 12 -6.79 2.55 -15.39
C SER A 12 -6.97 1.21 -16.08
N CYS A 13 -6.83 0.10 -15.34
CA CYS A 13 -7.11 -1.24 -15.86
C CYS A 13 -8.53 -1.39 -16.44
N GLY A 14 -9.49 -0.63 -15.92
CA GLY A 14 -10.88 -0.59 -16.41
C GLY A 14 -11.11 0.37 -17.58
N GLY A 15 -10.05 0.97 -18.16
CA GLY A 15 -10.14 1.86 -19.32
C GLY A 15 -10.50 3.32 -18.99
N PHE A 16 -10.64 3.69 -17.71
CA PHE A 16 -10.93 5.07 -17.33
C PHE A 16 -9.69 5.95 -17.48
N LYS A 17 -9.88 7.10 -18.10
CA LYS A 17 -8.88 8.18 -18.13
C LYS A 17 -8.91 8.93 -16.81
N VAL A 18 -7.78 8.97 -16.12
CA VAL A 18 -7.60 9.67 -14.85
C VAL A 18 -6.56 10.75 -15.02
N LEU A 19 -6.89 11.97 -14.63
CA LEU A 19 -5.91 13.04 -14.51
C LEU A 19 -5.45 13.09 -13.05
N PRO A 20 -4.18 12.76 -12.73
CA PRO A 20 -3.68 12.81 -11.37
C PRO A 20 -3.64 14.24 -10.83
N ASP A 21 -3.83 14.40 -9.51
CA ASP A 21 -3.70 15.70 -8.84
C ASP A 21 -2.26 16.22 -8.95
N TYR A 22 -1.27 15.31 -8.85
CA TYR A 22 0.15 15.65 -8.86
C TYR A 22 0.97 14.72 -9.76
N GLY A 23 2.01 15.26 -10.35
CA GLY A 23 3.16 14.47 -10.80
C GLY A 23 4.05 14.13 -9.60
N ILE A 24 4.90 13.10 -9.75
CA ILE A 24 5.75 12.63 -8.64
C ILE A 24 6.70 13.71 -8.08
N ASN A 25 7.07 14.69 -8.91
CA ASN A 25 7.97 15.79 -8.53
C ASN A 25 7.23 17.01 -7.93
N ASP A 26 5.89 16.99 -7.89
CA ASP A 26 5.07 18.14 -7.48
C ASP A 26 4.28 17.86 -6.19
N ILE A 27 4.59 16.77 -5.49
CA ILE A 27 3.85 16.36 -4.28
C ILE A 27 4.15 17.33 -3.15
N PRO A 28 3.12 17.94 -2.50
CA PRO A 28 3.33 18.74 -1.29
C PRO A 28 3.98 17.90 -0.18
N ALA A 29 4.85 18.51 0.62
CA ALA A 29 5.59 17.80 1.67
C ALA A 29 4.73 17.37 2.88
N ASP A 30 3.54 17.93 3.06
CA ASP A 30 2.67 17.73 4.22
C ASP A 30 1.67 16.55 4.08
N TYR A 31 2.02 15.52 3.31
CA TYR A 31 1.20 14.30 3.22
C TYR A 31 1.40 13.37 4.43
N ALA A 32 0.36 12.64 4.81
CA ALA A 32 0.38 11.69 5.92
C ALA A 32 1.01 10.32 5.54
N GLY A 33 0.94 9.96 4.27
CA GLY A 33 1.49 8.70 3.77
C GLY A 33 1.29 8.53 2.28
N VAL A 34 1.89 7.48 1.75
CA VAL A 34 1.74 7.04 0.36
C VAL A 34 1.11 5.66 0.31
N VAL A 35 0.10 5.51 -0.56
CA VAL A 35 -0.56 4.25 -0.83
C VAL A 35 -0.27 3.85 -2.26
N LEU A 36 0.50 2.79 -2.42
CA LEU A 36 0.91 2.24 -3.70
C LEU A 36 -0.14 1.23 -4.17
N ILE A 37 -0.84 1.59 -5.23
CA ILE A 37 -1.94 0.80 -5.79
C ILE A 37 -1.40 -0.38 -6.60
N GLY A 38 -2.06 -1.53 -6.51
CA GLY A 38 -1.71 -2.72 -7.28
C GLY A 38 -1.77 -2.52 -8.79
N GLY A 39 -0.95 -3.23 -9.53
CA GLY A 39 -0.89 -3.18 -10.99
C GLY A 39 0.38 -3.79 -11.56
N MET A 40 0.41 -4.00 -12.87
CA MET A 40 1.58 -4.55 -13.56
C MET A 40 2.65 -3.50 -13.88
N SER A 41 2.31 -2.22 -13.80
CA SER A 41 3.23 -1.10 -14.07
C SER A 41 4.45 -1.07 -13.12
N TRP A 42 4.38 -1.73 -11.97
CA TRP A 42 5.51 -1.85 -11.05
C TRP A 42 6.69 -2.64 -11.60
N PHE A 43 6.49 -3.42 -12.66
CA PHE A 43 7.53 -4.18 -13.37
C PHE A 43 7.98 -3.52 -14.67
N THR A 44 7.54 -2.30 -14.94
CA THR A 44 7.89 -1.56 -16.16
C THR A 44 8.91 -0.45 -15.87
N PRO A 45 9.70 -0.02 -16.89
CA PRO A 45 10.57 1.14 -16.76
C PRO A 45 9.80 2.39 -16.29
N GLY A 46 10.38 3.12 -15.36
CA GLY A 46 9.78 4.30 -14.73
C GLY A 46 9.19 4.03 -13.33
N ALA A 47 8.97 2.76 -12.94
CA ALA A 47 8.54 2.44 -11.58
C ALA A 47 9.59 2.88 -10.54
N GLU A 48 10.87 2.81 -10.88
CA GLU A 48 11.99 3.25 -10.04
C GLU A 48 11.94 4.73 -9.65
N LEU A 49 11.24 5.55 -10.42
CA LEU A 49 11.03 6.97 -10.08
C LEU A 49 10.20 7.17 -8.79
N VAL A 50 9.50 6.11 -8.35
CA VAL A 50 8.72 6.13 -7.09
C VAL A 50 9.61 5.86 -5.86
N VAL A 51 10.79 5.27 -6.05
CA VAL A 51 11.70 4.89 -4.95
C VAL A 51 12.04 6.07 -4.03
N PRO A 52 12.45 7.25 -4.54
CA PRO A 52 12.78 8.39 -3.66
C PRO A 52 11.59 8.86 -2.81
N LEU A 53 10.35 8.75 -3.32
CA LEU A 53 9.15 9.09 -2.56
C LEU A 53 8.93 8.11 -1.39
N VAL A 54 9.14 6.80 -1.63
CA VAL A 54 9.04 5.78 -0.58
C VAL A 54 10.12 5.97 0.48
N GLU A 55 11.37 6.21 0.06
CA GLU A 55 12.48 6.49 0.96
C GLU A 55 12.22 7.72 1.84
N ASP A 56 11.71 8.79 1.24
CA ASP A 56 11.34 10.00 1.98
C ASP A 56 10.23 9.74 3.00
N ALA A 57 9.19 9.01 2.60
CA ALA A 57 8.10 8.64 3.48
C ALA A 57 8.60 7.80 4.68
N ILE A 58 9.44 6.80 4.44
CA ILE A 58 10.02 5.96 5.50
C ILE A 58 10.90 6.80 6.44
N ARG A 59 11.79 7.62 5.89
CA ARG A 59 12.69 8.50 6.65
C ARG A 59 11.93 9.44 7.57
N ASN A 60 10.80 9.97 7.10
CA ASN A 60 9.94 10.89 7.84
C ASN A 60 8.86 10.19 8.67
N LYS A 61 8.93 8.86 8.82
CA LYS A 61 7.97 8.04 9.58
C LYS A 61 6.51 8.21 9.12
N LYS A 62 6.31 8.50 7.85
CA LYS A 62 5.00 8.55 7.22
C LYS A 62 4.56 7.15 6.82
N LEU A 63 3.26 6.95 6.64
CA LEU A 63 2.73 5.68 6.16
C LEU A 63 3.27 5.36 4.76
N VAL A 64 3.71 4.10 4.58
CA VAL A 64 3.93 3.48 3.27
C VAL A 64 3.07 2.23 3.20
N ALA A 65 2.14 2.21 2.27
CA ALA A 65 1.25 1.07 2.09
C ALA A 65 1.33 0.54 0.66
N GLY A 66 1.48 -0.79 0.48
CA GLY A 66 1.57 -1.43 -0.83
C GLY A 66 0.68 -2.67 -0.93
N ILE A 67 -0.20 -2.72 -1.94
CA ILE A 67 -1.07 -3.87 -2.20
C ILE A 67 -0.71 -4.56 -3.51
N CYS A 68 -0.85 -5.90 -3.56
CA CYS A 68 -0.59 -6.68 -4.77
C CYS A 68 0.86 -6.49 -5.25
N ASN A 69 1.09 -6.22 -6.55
CA ASN A 69 2.43 -6.02 -7.09
C ASN A 69 3.16 -4.77 -6.54
N ALA A 70 2.44 -3.84 -5.91
CA ALA A 70 3.09 -2.76 -5.19
C ALA A 70 3.84 -3.26 -3.94
N SER A 71 3.38 -4.33 -3.27
CA SER A 71 4.16 -4.96 -2.21
C SER A 71 5.41 -5.65 -2.74
N VAL A 72 5.34 -6.22 -3.95
CA VAL A 72 6.53 -6.78 -4.62
C VAL A 72 7.54 -5.68 -4.95
N PHE A 73 7.07 -4.54 -5.47
CA PHE A 73 7.92 -3.37 -5.70
C PHE A 73 8.65 -2.94 -4.42
N LEU A 74 7.96 -2.89 -3.27
CA LEU A 74 8.62 -2.59 -2.00
C LEU A 74 9.69 -3.64 -1.66
N GLY A 75 9.44 -4.91 -1.94
CA GLY A 75 10.43 -5.99 -1.78
C GLY A 75 11.63 -5.84 -2.71
N MET A 76 11.41 -5.53 -3.99
CA MET A 76 12.46 -5.33 -5.00
C MET A 76 13.52 -4.31 -4.56
N TYR A 77 13.09 -3.27 -3.87
CA TYR A 77 13.96 -2.19 -3.38
C TYR A 77 14.37 -2.36 -1.91
N GLY A 78 14.12 -3.54 -1.32
CA GLY A 78 14.59 -3.90 0.02
C GLY A 78 13.83 -3.27 1.18
N PHE A 79 12.74 -2.53 0.94
CA PHE A 79 11.95 -1.88 1.98
C PHE A 79 11.24 -2.84 2.94
N LEU A 80 11.19 -4.13 2.58
CA LEU A 80 10.56 -5.18 3.38
C LEU A 80 11.56 -6.10 4.10
N ASN A 81 12.86 -5.83 4.01
CA ASN A 81 13.88 -6.75 4.50
C ASN A 81 13.95 -6.86 6.04
N GLU A 82 13.53 -5.81 6.76
CA GLU A 82 13.63 -5.70 8.22
C GLU A 82 12.27 -5.54 8.92
N VAL A 83 11.16 -5.75 8.19
CA VAL A 83 9.80 -5.53 8.71
C VAL A 83 8.90 -6.72 8.41
N ASN A 84 7.96 -7.01 9.30
CA ASN A 84 6.93 -8.00 9.03
C ASN A 84 6.04 -7.52 7.88
N HIS A 85 5.81 -8.40 6.90
CA HIS A 85 5.09 -8.05 5.68
C HIS A 85 4.40 -9.26 5.06
N THR A 86 3.54 -9.00 4.10
CA THR A 86 2.92 -9.99 3.21
C THR A 86 2.94 -9.51 1.77
N SER A 87 2.56 -10.38 0.85
CA SER A 87 2.44 -10.09 -0.59
C SER A 87 1.49 -11.10 -1.25
N ASN A 88 1.55 -11.24 -2.57
CA ASN A 88 0.79 -12.23 -3.36
C ASN A 88 1.23 -13.70 -3.15
N GLY A 89 2.09 -13.95 -2.19
CA GLY A 89 2.71 -15.23 -1.87
C GLY A 89 4.23 -15.09 -1.74
N LEU A 90 4.84 -15.87 -0.85
CA LEU A 90 6.29 -15.78 -0.59
C LEU A 90 7.11 -16.12 -1.84
N ASP A 91 6.77 -17.22 -2.53
CA ASP A 91 7.50 -17.62 -3.73
C ASP A 91 7.43 -16.59 -4.84
N TYR A 92 6.24 -16.01 -5.04
CA TYR A 92 6.04 -14.92 -5.99
C TYR A 92 6.87 -13.68 -5.61
N LEU A 93 6.88 -13.33 -4.32
CA LEU A 93 7.67 -12.20 -3.84
C LEU A 93 9.18 -12.44 -4.00
N LYS A 94 9.66 -13.67 -3.77
CA LYS A 94 11.07 -14.06 -3.98
C LYS A 94 11.46 -14.00 -5.46
N GLU A 95 10.61 -14.53 -6.32
CA GLU A 95 10.84 -14.56 -7.77
C GLU A 95 10.96 -13.14 -8.35
N TYR A 96 9.96 -12.30 -8.09
CA TYR A 96 9.88 -10.96 -8.68
C TYR A 96 10.61 -9.88 -7.86
N GLY A 97 10.80 -10.08 -6.57
CA GLY A 97 11.61 -9.21 -5.72
C GLY A 97 13.11 -9.32 -6.00
N GLY A 98 13.53 -10.48 -6.53
CA GLY A 98 14.90 -10.74 -6.99
C GLY A 98 15.95 -10.50 -5.91
N ALA A 99 17.12 -10.03 -6.31
CA ALA A 99 18.26 -9.84 -5.40
C ALA A 99 18.04 -8.76 -4.33
N GLY A 100 17.08 -7.84 -4.52
CA GLY A 100 16.74 -6.81 -3.55
C GLY A 100 15.96 -7.33 -2.35
N TYR A 101 15.15 -8.38 -2.55
CA TYR A 101 14.36 -8.98 -1.47
C TYR A 101 15.16 -10.01 -0.67
N LYS A 102 15.31 -9.73 0.63
CA LYS A 102 16.01 -10.60 1.61
C LYS A 102 15.18 -10.77 2.90
N GLY A 103 13.93 -10.36 2.88
CA GLY A 103 13.04 -10.32 4.05
C GLY A 103 12.24 -11.60 4.28
N GLU A 104 12.63 -12.76 3.74
CA GLU A 104 11.87 -14.01 3.85
C GLU A 104 11.54 -14.39 5.30
N CYS A 105 12.45 -14.16 6.24
CA CYS A 105 12.24 -14.45 7.66
C CYS A 105 11.18 -13.55 8.33
N HIS A 106 10.81 -12.44 7.70
CA HIS A 106 9.78 -11.51 8.14
C HIS A 106 8.45 -11.66 7.39
N TYR A 107 8.40 -12.60 6.43
CA TYR A 107 7.17 -12.85 5.69
C TYR A 107 6.10 -13.49 6.57
N VAL A 108 4.89 -12.95 6.54
CA VAL A 108 3.73 -13.44 7.28
C VAL A 108 2.62 -13.77 6.30
N ASP A 109 2.19 -15.03 6.25
CA ASP A 109 1.11 -15.48 5.38
C ASP A 109 -0.25 -15.03 5.96
N LYS A 110 -0.60 -13.78 5.70
CA LYS A 110 -1.87 -13.15 6.10
C LYS A 110 -2.39 -12.25 4.97
N PRO A 111 -3.69 -11.97 4.93
CA PRO A 111 -4.31 -11.07 3.94
C PRO A 111 -3.66 -9.68 3.88
N ALA A 112 -3.40 -9.08 5.03
CA ALA A 112 -2.66 -7.84 5.20
C ALA A 112 -1.81 -7.88 6.48
N VAL A 113 -0.68 -7.19 6.47
CA VAL A 113 0.25 -7.09 7.58
C VAL A 113 0.65 -5.62 7.75
N ARG A 114 0.68 -5.17 9.00
CA ARG A 114 1.19 -3.86 9.39
C ARG A 114 2.35 -4.04 10.36
N ASP A 115 3.46 -3.39 10.07
CA ASP A 115 4.60 -3.24 10.96
C ASP A 115 5.01 -1.77 11.02
N GLY A 116 4.79 -1.15 12.18
CA GLY A 116 4.96 0.29 12.31
C GLY A 116 4.12 1.07 11.30
N ASN A 117 4.80 1.82 10.43
CA ASN A 117 4.20 2.64 9.39
C ASN A 117 4.21 1.96 8.01
N ILE A 118 4.60 0.70 7.92
CA ILE A 118 4.56 -0.08 6.68
C ILE A 118 3.36 -1.01 6.71
N VAL A 119 2.56 -0.98 5.65
CA VAL A 119 1.39 -1.85 5.47
C VAL A 119 1.49 -2.55 4.13
N THR A 120 1.39 -3.86 4.13
CA THR A 120 1.37 -4.65 2.89
C THR A 120 0.16 -5.57 2.85
N ALA A 121 -0.32 -5.88 1.66
CA ALA A 121 -1.42 -6.82 1.45
C ALA A 121 -1.30 -7.57 0.12
N ASN A 122 -1.92 -8.75 0.04
CA ASN A 122 -2.10 -9.44 -1.23
C ASN A 122 -3.21 -8.77 -2.07
N GLY A 123 -3.27 -9.08 -3.35
CA GLY A 123 -4.17 -8.43 -4.32
C GLY A 123 -5.67 -8.64 -4.10
N PHE A 124 -6.07 -9.56 -3.22
CA PHE A 124 -7.47 -9.88 -2.94
C PHE A 124 -7.98 -9.28 -1.63
N SER A 125 -7.13 -8.59 -0.87
CA SER A 125 -7.37 -8.20 0.51
C SER A 125 -7.53 -6.69 0.69
N ALA A 126 -8.26 -6.04 -0.20
CA ALA A 126 -8.46 -4.58 -0.17
C ALA A 126 -9.10 -4.08 1.14
N LEU A 127 -10.00 -4.86 1.75
CA LEU A 127 -10.65 -4.49 3.01
C LEU A 127 -9.68 -4.58 4.19
N GLU A 128 -8.91 -5.65 4.29
CA GLU A 128 -7.87 -5.83 5.30
C GLU A 128 -6.79 -4.77 5.15
N PHE A 129 -6.36 -4.49 3.91
CA PHE A 129 -5.41 -3.44 3.59
C PHE A 129 -5.90 -2.06 4.09
N THR A 130 -7.14 -1.72 3.76
CA THR A 130 -7.75 -0.46 4.22
C THR A 130 -7.82 -0.38 5.74
N ARG A 131 -8.22 -1.46 6.40
CA ARG A 131 -8.26 -1.53 7.87
C ARG A 131 -6.89 -1.23 8.49
N GLU A 132 -5.84 -1.88 8.03
CA GLU A 132 -4.49 -1.68 8.55
C GLU A 132 -3.94 -0.26 8.27
N ILE A 133 -4.30 0.35 7.14
CA ILE A 133 -4.00 1.76 6.84
C ILE A 133 -4.68 2.69 7.83
N LEU A 134 -5.97 2.48 8.10
CA LEU A 134 -6.72 3.31 9.06
C LEU A 134 -6.13 3.20 10.47
N TYR A 135 -5.70 2.01 10.89
CA TYR A 135 -4.99 1.81 12.15
C TYR A 135 -3.63 2.54 12.15
N ALA A 136 -2.84 2.43 11.09
CA ALA A 136 -1.54 3.06 11.00
C ALA A 136 -1.63 4.60 11.06
N LEU A 137 -2.68 5.17 10.48
CA LEU A 137 -2.95 6.62 10.49
C LEU A 137 -3.63 7.12 11.77
N GLY A 138 -4.13 6.21 12.63
CA GLY A 138 -4.98 6.61 13.75
C GLY A 138 -6.23 7.38 13.29
N ALA A 139 -6.79 6.99 12.14
CA ALA A 139 -7.84 7.74 11.45
C ALA A 139 -9.17 7.79 12.23
N ASP A 140 -9.41 6.81 13.09
CA ASP A 140 -10.55 6.77 14.02
C ASP A 140 -10.22 5.81 15.19
N THR A 141 -11.15 5.66 16.13
CA THR A 141 -10.98 4.70 17.22
C THR A 141 -10.94 3.26 16.69
N PRO A 142 -10.17 2.36 17.34
CA PRO A 142 -10.12 0.95 16.94
C PRO A 142 -11.50 0.30 16.78
N LYS A 143 -12.44 0.65 17.65
CA LYS A 143 -13.81 0.14 17.63
C LYS A 143 -14.56 0.54 16.35
N LYS A 144 -14.44 1.80 15.93
CA LYS A 144 -15.09 2.29 14.72
C LYS A 144 -14.44 1.74 13.45
N ILE A 145 -13.10 1.62 13.42
CA ILE A 145 -12.37 1.00 12.31
C ILE A 145 -12.83 -0.46 12.12
N GLU A 146 -12.88 -1.23 13.21
CA GLU A 146 -13.28 -2.64 13.17
C GLU A 146 -14.76 -2.82 12.79
N LYS A 147 -15.64 -1.94 13.28
CA LYS A 147 -17.05 -1.91 12.85
C LYS A 147 -17.18 -1.67 11.36
N SER A 148 -16.50 -0.64 10.84
CA SER A 148 -16.50 -0.34 9.40
C SER A 148 -15.99 -1.51 8.58
N TYR A 149 -14.89 -2.15 9.01
CA TYR A 149 -14.37 -3.35 8.35
C TYR A 149 -15.40 -4.47 8.30
N ARG A 150 -16.03 -4.82 9.44
CA ARG A 150 -17.04 -5.89 9.49
C ARG A 150 -18.22 -5.60 8.57
N MET A 151 -18.75 -4.38 8.60
CA MET A 151 -19.87 -3.97 7.74
C MET A 151 -19.52 -4.16 6.25
N ASN A 152 -18.34 -3.72 5.83
CA ASN A 152 -17.89 -3.90 4.45
C ASN A 152 -17.62 -5.38 4.11
N LYS A 153 -17.10 -6.16 5.08
CA LYS A 153 -16.78 -7.58 4.86
C LYS A 153 -18.02 -8.46 4.76
N THR A 154 -19.06 -8.17 5.54
CA THR A 154 -20.26 -8.99 5.64
C THR A 154 -21.43 -8.48 4.80
N GLY A 155 -21.40 -7.21 4.40
CA GLY A 155 -22.54 -6.52 3.79
C GLY A 155 -23.68 -6.22 4.78
N VAL A 156 -23.48 -6.44 6.07
CA VAL A 156 -24.50 -6.20 7.12
C VAL A 156 -24.25 -4.83 7.75
N TRP A 157 -25.27 -3.97 7.67
CA TRP A 157 -25.21 -2.65 8.29
C TRP A 157 -25.40 -2.73 9.81
N GLU A 158 -24.54 -2.09 10.55
CA GLU A 158 -24.65 -1.95 12.01
C GLU A 158 -24.94 -0.48 12.35
N ALA A 159 -26.03 -0.23 13.10
CA ALA A 159 -26.42 1.12 13.50
C ALA A 159 -25.26 1.86 14.21
N PRO A 160 -25.11 3.21 14.03
CA PRO A 160 -24.20 3.98 14.85
C PRO A 160 -24.62 3.85 16.33
N GLU A 161 -23.62 3.71 17.20
CA GLU A 161 -23.88 3.84 18.63
C GLU A 161 -24.21 5.31 18.91
N ILE A 162 -25.38 5.57 19.50
CA ILE A 162 -25.76 6.89 19.98
C ILE A 162 -24.97 7.08 21.29
N GLU A 163 -23.98 8.00 21.25
CA GLU A 163 -23.29 8.46 22.46
C GLU A 163 -24.19 9.32 23.34
#